data_118202a751fdf6087dfcaa1cf06d6354
#
_entry.id   118202a751fdf6087dfcaa1cf06d6354
#
_cell.length_a   1.000
_cell.length_b   1.000
_cell.length_c   1.000
_cell.angle_alpha   90.00
_cell.angle_beta   90.00
_cell.angle_gamma   90.00
#
_symmetry.space_group_name_H-M   'P 1'
#
loop_
_entity.id
_entity.type
_entity.pdbx_description
1 polymer ?
#
loop_
_entity_poly.entity_id
_entity_poly.type
_entity_poly.pdbx_seq_one_letter_code
_entity_poly.pdbx_strand_id
1 'polypeptide(L)'
;MKRIYLITPNNLTKKFYSFLPKILASKKVKFLQLRCKSYSRSKIDIHLRKILTITKKYNVKLIINDDSSFVKKYKNTGFHLGQKDLMKKNNISNLKRNYCFGITCHNSISLAKEALKFKPHYIAFGAFFPTKTKRVKYIAKKDILKKAKKFKTKVVAIGGITNKNYKELIESGADYIAISGFIWKNKRFNPTQAIKLFK
;
A
#
# COMPACT_ATOMS: atom_id res chain seq x y z
N MET A 1 17.46 -2.69 -0.16
CA MET A 1 16.32 -3.35 0.55
C MET A 1 14.99 -2.92 -0.08
N LYS A 2 14.01 -3.85 -0.26
CA LYS A 2 12.67 -3.53 -0.81
C LYS A 2 11.83 -2.82 0.24
N ARG A 3 11.78 -1.48 0.24
CA ARG A 3 11.00 -0.69 1.23
C ARG A 3 9.79 0.04 0.64
N ILE A 4 9.56 -0.05 -0.68
CA ILE A 4 8.46 0.66 -1.32
C ILE A 4 7.20 -0.20 -1.35
N TYR A 5 6.10 0.39 -0.90
CA TYR A 5 4.75 -0.04 -1.07
C TYR A 5 4.11 0.81 -2.17
N LEU A 6 4.12 0.34 -3.40
CA LEU A 6 3.59 1.07 -4.54
C LEU A 6 2.07 0.93 -4.60
N ILE A 7 1.35 2.04 -4.73
CA ILE A 7 -0.10 2.05 -4.93
C ILE A 7 -0.39 2.46 -6.38
N THR A 8 -1.27 1.73 -7.07
CA THR A 8 -1.65 2.03 -8.46
C THR A 8 -2.27 3.43 -8.59
N PRO A 9 -2.23 4.04 -9.79
CA PRO A 9 -3.10 5.17 -10.08
C PRO A 9 -4.57 4.72 -10.09
N ASN A 10 -5.51 5.68 -10.02
CA ASN A 10 -6.94 5.35 -10.05
C ASN A 10 -7.37 4.74 -11.38
N ASN A 11 -6.75 5.15 -12.50
CA ASN A 11 -7.02 4.64 -13.85
C ASN A 11 -5.81 3.87 -14.38
N LEU A 12 -6.03 2.64 -14.82
CA LEU A 12 -5.01 1.74 -15.35
C LEU A 12 -5.03 1.79 -16.89
N THR A 13 -4.22 2.69 -17.43
CA THR A 13 -4.08 2.93 -18.88
C THR A 13 -3.02 2.02 -19.52
N LYS A 14 -2.93 2.01 -20.86
CA LYS A 14 -1.81 1.37 -21.59
C LYS A 14 -0.45 1.86 -21.04
N LYS A 15 -0.33 3.17 -20.76
CA LYS A 15 0.88 3.77 -20.17
C LYS A 15 1.24 3.19 -18.79
N PHE A 16 0.25 2.91 -17.93
CA PHE A 16 0.51 2.22 -16.66
C PHE A 16 1.16 0.86 -16.90
N TYR A 17 0.63 0.04 -17.79
CA TYR A 17 1.14 -1.30 -18.08
C TYR A 17 2.53 -1.28 -18.73
N SER A 18 2.87 -0.27 -19.54
CA SER A 18 4.20 -0.13 -20.14
C SER A 18 5.27 0.21 -19.10
N PHE A 19 4.92 0.97 -18.03
CA PHE A 19 5.85 1.33 -16.97
C PHE A 19 5.93 0.32 -15.83
N LEU A 20 4.87 -0.40 -15.53
CA LEU A 20 4.81 -1.30 -14.38
C LEU A 20 5.97 -2.31 -14.33
N PRO A 21 6.27 -3.08 -15.40
CA PRO A 21 7.40 -4.01 -15.40
C PRO A 21 8.74 -3.30 -15.14
N LYS A 22 8.96 -2.13 -15.75
CA LYS A 22 10.19 -1.33 -15.61
C LYS A 22 10.39 -0.83 -14.17
N ILE A 23 9.29 -0.45 -13.50
CA ILE A 23 9.31 -0.05 -12.08
C ILE A 23 9.65 -1.25 -11.20
N LEU A 24 9.00 -2.40 -11.43
CA LEU A 24 9.22 -3.59 -10.60
C LEU A 24 10.62 -4.18 -10.77
N ALA A 25 11.20 -4.06 -11.97
CA ALA A 25 12.60 -4.44 -12.26
C ALA A 25 13.62 -3.64 -11.43
N SER A 26 13.27 -2.48 -10.88
CA SER A 26 14.13 -1.72 -9.96
C SER A 26 14.46 -2.45 -8.66
N LYS A 27 13.78 -3.56 -8.36
CA LYS A 27 13.89 -4.36 -7.12
C LYS A 27 13.62 -3.59 -5.81
N LYS A 28 13.06 -2.36 -5.90
CA LYS A 28 12.75 -1.51 -4.72
C LYS A 28 11.36 -1.75 -4.14
N VAL A 29 10.44 -2.32 -4.93
CA VAL A 29 9.04 -2.52 -4.57
C VAL A 29 8.85 -3.86 -3.86
N LYS A 30 8.28 -3.83 -2.64
CA LYS A 30 7.88 -5.01 -1.86
C LYS A 30 6.43 -5.38 -2.11
N PHE A 31 5.55 -4.37 -2.11
CA PHE A 31 4.11 -4.52 -2.29
C PHE A 31 3.62 -3.63 -3.44
N LEU A 32 2.69 -4.15 -4.23
CA LEU A 32 1.88 -3.36 -5.17
C LEU A 32 0.42 -3.44 -4.76
N GLN A 33 -0.21 -2.31 -4.41
CA GLN A 33 -1.63 -2.26 -4.08
C GLN A 33 -2.44 -1.87 -5.32
N LEU A 34 -3.37 -2.74 -5.72
CA LEU A 34 -4.39 -2.43 -6.72
C LEU A 34 -5.52 -1.64 -6.05
N ARG A 35 -5.62 -0.33 -6.37
CA ARG A 35 -6.57 0.61 -5.76
C ARG A 35 -7.23 1.48 -6.81
N CYS A 36 -8.35 1.01 -7.36
CA CYS A 36 -9.14 1.68 -8.40
C CYS A 36 -10.59 1.82 -7.91
N LYS A 37 -10.88 2.86 -7.14
CA LYS A 37 -12.15 3.02 -6.42
C LYS A 37 -13.38 3.17 -7.33
N SER A 38 -13.19 3.64 -8.55
CA SER A 38 -14.27 3.82 -9.55
C SER A 38 -14.51 2.58 -10.40
N TYR A 39 -13.72 1.52 -10.25
CA TYR A 39 -13.89 0.33 -11.05
C TYR A 39 -14.92 -0.62 -10.45
N SER A 40 -15.74 -1.22 -11.30
CA SER A 40 -16.61 -2.34 -10.93
C SER A 40 -15.77 -3.55 -10.51
N ARG A 41 -16.38 -4.48 -9.78
CA ARG A 41 -15.73 -5.71 -9.34
C ARG A 41 -15.20 -6.53 -10.53
N SER A 42 -15.96 -6.65 -11.62
CA SER A 42 -15.53 -7.33 -12.84
C SER A 42 -14.31 -6.67 -13.48
N LYS A 43 -14.30 -5.33 -13.54
CA LYS A 43 -13.16 -4.57 -14.06
C LYS A 43 -11.92 -4.74 -13.19
N ILE A 44 -12.07 -4.76 -11.86
CA ILE A 44 -10.96 -5.07 -10.93
C ILE A 44 -10.43 -6.48 -11.21
N ASP A 45 -11.28 -7.49 -11.40
CA ASP A 45 -10.88 -8.86 -11.68
C ASP A 45 -10.00 -8.98 -12.93
N ILE A 46 -10.41 -8.31 -14.03
CA ILE A 46 -9.64 -8.28 -15.28
C ILE A 46 -8.23 -7.71 -15.07
N HIS A 47 -8.15 -6.56 -14.40
CA HIS A 47 -6.87 -5.90 -14.12
C HIS A 47 -6.02 -6.69 -13.12
N LEU A 48 -6.65 -7.32 -12.13
CA LEU A 48 -5.99 -8.13 -11.12
C LEU A 48 -5.24 -9.31 -11.76
N ARG A 49 -5.87 -10.05 -12.69
CA ARG A 49 -5.20 -11.15 -13.42
C ARG A 49 -3.95 -10.66 -14.14
N LYS A 50 -4.08 -9.57 -14.92
CA LYS A 50 -2.95 -9.00 -15.68
C LYS A 50 -1.82 -8.55 -14.74
N ILE A 51 -2.14 -7.85 -13.66
CA ILE A 51 -1.14 -7.34 -12.71
C ILE A 51 -0.51 -8.49 -11.93
N LEU A 52 -1.28 -9.52 -11.56
CA LEU A 52 -0.76 -10.67 -10.83
C LEU A 52 0.32 -11.40 -11.63
N THR A 53 0.13 -11.60 -12.93
CA THR A 53 1.15 -12.19 -13.82
C THR A 53 2.43 -11.36 -13.81
N ILE A 54 2.32 -10.04 -13.90
CA ILE A 54 3.49 -9.14 -13.87
C ILE A 54 4.17 -9.19 -12.49
N THR A 55 3.42 -9.07 -11.38
CA THR A 55 4.01 -9.03 -10.03
C THR A 55 4.69 -10.33 -9.63
N LYS A 56 4.18 -11.49 -10.08
CA LYS A 56 4.82 -12.80 -9.88
C LYS A 56 6.23 -12.84 -10.47
N LYS A 57 6.40 -12.35 -11.72
CA LYS A 57 7.70 -12.32 -12.40
C LYS A 57 8.78 -11.55 -11.63
N TYR A 58 8.40 -10.53 -10.85
CA TYR A 58 9.33 -9.67 -10.11
C TYR A 58 9.36 -9.97 -8.60
N ASN A 59 8.69 -11.03 -8.15
CA ASN A 59 8.56 -11.37 -6.74
C ASN A 59 8.07 -10.17 -5.88
N VAL A 60 6.97 -9.56 -6.34
CA VAL A 60 6.26 -8.47 -5.66
C VAL A 60 4.90 -8.98 -5.21
N LYS A 61 4.56 -8.81 -3.93
CA LYS A 61 3.26 -9.20 -3.40
C LYS A 61 2.18 -8.22 -3.89
N LEU A 62 1.15 -8.75 -4.58
CA LEU A 62 -0.02 -7.97 -4.97
C LEU A 62 -0.99 -7.87 -3.81
N ILE A 63 -1.40 -6.66 -3.47
CA ILE A 63 -2.35 -6.33 -2.40
C ILE A 63 -3.62 -5.75 -3.02
N ILE A 64 -4.78 -6.24 -2.62
CA ILE A 64 -6.08 -5.79 -3.12
C ILE A 64 -6.68 -4.82 -2.09
N ASN A 65 -7.15 -3.67 -2.54
CA ASN A 65 -7.70 -2.64 -1.66
C ASN A 65 -9.17 -2.93 -1.35
N ASP A 66 -9.54 -2.86 -0.06
CA ASP A 66 -10.90 -2.91 0.51
C ASP A 66 -11.67 -4.23 0.33
N ASP A 67 -11.34 -5.10 -0.61
CA ASP A 67 -12.08 -6.34 -0.88
C ASP A 67 -11.23 -7.60 -0.63
N SER A 68 -11.45 -8.24 0.52
CA SER A 68 -10.75 -9.46 0.93
C SER A 68 -11.23 -10.72 0.19
N SER A 69 -12.37 -10.69 -0.49
CA SER A 69 -12.93 -11.88 -1.15
C SER A 69 -12.07 -12.37 -2.33
N PHE A 70 -11.33 -11.46 -2.98
CA PHE A 70 -10.44 -11.82 -4.08
C PHE A 70 -9.26 -12.71 -3.66
N VAL A 71 -8.81 -12.67 -2.39
CA VAL A 71 -7.66 -13.50 -1.97
C VAL A 71 -8.00 -14.98 -1.95
N LYS A 72 -9.29 -15.34 -1.81
CA LYS A 72 -9.76 -16.73 -1.93
C LYS A 72 -9.62 -17.24 -3.37
N LYS A 73 -9.88 -16.38 -4.35
CA LYS A 73 -9.79 -16.70 -5.79
C LYS A 73 -8.35 -16.67 -6.31
N TYR A 74 -7.54 -15.72 -5.82
CA TYR A 74 -6.19 -15.48 -6.32
C TYR A 74 -5.13 -15.78 -5.28
N LYS A 75 -4.56 -16.99 -5.32
CA LYS A 75 -3.45 -17.40 -4.45
C LYS A 75 -2.27 -16.43 -4.58
N ASN A 76 -1.48 -16.28 -3.49
CA ASN A 76 -0.33 -15.36 -3.40
C ASN A 76 -0.66 -13.87 -3.48
N THR A 77 -1.91 -13.47 -3.34
CA THR A 77 -2.31 -12.08 -3.12
C THR A 77 -2.49 -11.79 -1.63
N GLY A 78 -2.63 -10.51 -1.31
CA GLY A 78 -3.03 -10.02 0.01
C GLY A 78 -4.10 -8.95 -0.14
N PHE A 79 -4.52 -8.38 0.98
CA PHE A 79 -5.51 -7.30 0.98
C PHE A 79 -5.17 -6.21 2.00
N HIS A 80 -5.77 -5.04 1.81
CA HIS A 80 -5.62 -3.90 2.71
C HIS A 80 -6.99 -3.32 3.04
N LEU A 81 -7.28 -3.13 4.33
CA LEU A 81 -8.56 -2.62 4.81
C LEU A 81 -8.43 -1.22 5.40
N GLY A 82 -9.37 -0.35 5.04
CA GLY A 82 -9.67 0.87 5.78
C GLY A 82 -10.48 0.58 7.03
N GLN A 83 -10.64 1.57 7.92
CA GLN A 83 -11.40 1.41 9.16
C GLN A 83 -12.87 1.03 8.92
N LYS A 84 -13.51 1.66 7.91
CA LYS A 84 -14.89 1.34 7.54
C LYS A 84 -15.06 -0.09 7.03
N ASP A 85 -14.04 -0.61 6.34
CA ASP A 85 -14.08 -1.96 5.76
C ASP A 85 -13.73 -3.02 6.81
N LEU A 86 -12.95 -2.65 7.82
CA LEU A 86 -12.65 -3.49 8.97
C LEU A 86 -13.92 -3.80 9.80
N MET A 87 -14.81 -2.82 9.93
CA MET A 87 -16.06 -2.98 10.69
C MET A 87 -17.11 -3.86 9.99
N LYS A 88 -16.94 -4.15 8.70
CA LYS A 88 -17.79 -5.12 8.00
C LYS A 88 -17.41 -6.52 8.46
N LYS A 89 -18.21 -7.10 9.37
CA LYS A 89 -17.97 -8.38 10.10
C LYS A 89 -17.43 -9.55 9.24
N ASN A 90 -17.73 -9.58 7.96
CA ASN A 90 -17.36 -10.70 7.08
C ASN A 90 -15.95 -10.61 6.45
N ASN A 91 -15.20 -9.54 6.69
CA ASN A 91 -13.95 -9.33 5.98
C ASN A 91 -12.74 -10.07 6.58
N ILE A 92 -12.75 -10.37 7.87
CA ILE A 92 -11.56 -10.97 8.54
C ILE A 92 -11.87 -12.27 9.27
N SER A 93 -13.04 -12.40 9.92
CA SER A 93 -13.39 -13.54 10.79
C SER A 93 -13.33 -14.90 10.10
N ASN A 94 -13.60 -14.94 8.79
CA ASN A 94 -13.61 -16.17 7.98
C ASN A 94 -12.34 -16.35 7.13
N LEU A 95 -11.32 -15.50 7.31
CA LEU A 95 -10.07 -15.62 6.59
C LEU A 95 -9.08 -16.46 7.42
N LYS A 96 -8.65 -17.59 6.85
CA LYS A 96 -7.57 -18.38 7.43
C LYS A 96 -6.33 -17.49 7.61
N ARG A 97 -5.56 -17.68 8.68
CA ARG A 97 -4.39 -16.88 9.10
C ARG A 97 -3.27 -16.69 8.06
N ASN A 98 -3.41 -17.29 6.88
CA ASN A 98 -2.35 -17.40 5.88
C ASN A 98 -2.31 -16.28 4.83
N TYR A 99 -3.23 -15.29 4.90
CA TYR A 99 -3.24 -14.20 3.93
C TYR A 99 -2.45 -13.00 4.43
N CYS A 100 -1.59 -12.46 3.56
CA CYS A 100 -0.94 -11.18 3.83
C CYS A 100 -1.96 -10.06 3.84
N PHE A 101 -2.16 -9.38 4.97
CA PHE A 101 -3.06 -8.23 5.02
C PHE A 101 -2.55 -7.12 5.91
N GLY A 102 -3.06 -5.92 5.65
CA GLY A 102 -2.76 -4.73 6.43
C GLY A 102 -3.98 -3.88 6.70
N ILE A 103 -3.88 -3.03 7.72
CA ILE A 103 -4.97 -2.17 8.19
C ILE A 103 -4.50 -0.73 8.31
N THR A 104 -5.34 0.21 7.81
CA THR A 104 -5.11 1.65 8.00
C THR A 104 -5.46 2.05 9.44
N CYS A 105 -4.54 2.75 10.13
CA CYS A 105 -4.72 3.26 11.48
C CYS A 105 -4.70 4.80 11.56
N HIS A 106 -4.72 5.48 10.42
CA HIS A 106 -4.68 6.94 10.34
C HIS A 106 -3.53 7.56 11.15
N ASN A 107 -3.83 8.39 12.13
CA ASN A 107 -2.87 9.01 13.06
C ASN A 107 -3.11 8.54 14.52
N SER A 108 -3.62 7.32 14.72
CA SER A 108 -4.11 6.85 16.03
C SER A 108 -3.44 5.55 16.47
N ILE A 109 -2.80 5.60 17.64
CA ILE A 109 -2.27 4.42 18.33
C ILE A 109 -3.39 3.53 18.87
N SER A 110 -4.52 4.11 19.28
CA SER A 110 -5.68 3.34 19.70
C SER A 110 -6.21 2.45 18.57
N LEU A 111 -6.40 3.02 17.37
CA LEU A 111 -6.79 2.24 16.19
C LEU A 111 -5.76 1.16 15.83
N ALA A 112 -4.47 1.44 16.05
CA ALA A 112 -3.44 0.43 15.83
C ALA A 112 -3.55 -0.73 16.82
N LYS A 113 -3.78 -0.46 18.11
CA LYS A 113 -4.00 -1.50 19.13
C LYS A 113 -5.21 -2.37 18.79
N GLU A 114 -6.33 -1.77 18.36
CA GLU A 114 -7.50 -2.53 17.89
C GLU A 114 -7.19 -3.36 16.65
N ALA A 115 -6.49 -2.79 15.67
CA ALA A 115 -6.07 -3.51 14.46
C ALA A 115 -5.18 -4.73 14.78
N LEU A 116 -4.31 -4.65 15.79
CA LEU A 116 -3.41 -5.73 16.19
C LEU A 116 -4.14 -6.96 16.75
N LYS A 117 -5.35 -6.83 17.25
CA LYS A 117 -6.19 -7.96 17.66
C LYS A 117 -6.45 -8.94 16.50
N PHE A 118 -6.44 -8.45 15.26
CA PHE A 118 -6.58 -9.26 14.05
C PHE A 118 -5.25 -9.83 13.52
N LYS A 119 -4.12 -9.56 14.17
CA LYS A 119 -2.78 -10.02 13.80
C LYS A 119 -2.41 -9.69 12.33
N PRO A 120 -2.53 -8.42 11.88
CA PRO A 120 -2.17 -8.03 10.52
C PRO A 120 -0.66 -8.15 10.28
N HIS A 121 -0.25 -8.37 9.03
CA HIS A 121 1.16 -8.37 8.63
C HIS A 121 1.78 -6.98 8.70
N TYR A 122 0.95 -5.93 8.55
CA TYR A 122 1.37 -4.56 8.71
C TYR A 122 0.19 -3.65 9.08
N ILE A 123 0.52 -2.56 9.74
CA ILE A 123 -0.39 -1.44 10.00
C ILE A 123 0.12 -0.20 9.27
N ALA A 124 -0.81 0.67 8.81
CA ALA A 124 -0.45 1.85 8.04
C ALA A 124 -0.89 3.15 8.74
N PHE A 125 0.05 4.07 8.92
CA PHE A 125 -0.19 5.40 9.47
C PHE A 125 -0.06 6.48 8.41
N GLY A 126 -0.83 7.54 8.52
CA GLY A 126 -0.80 8.73 7.64
C GLY A 126 -2.14 9.49 7.59
N ALA A 127 -2.17 10.59 6.86
CA ALA A 127 -1.10 11.07 5.98
C ALA A 127 -0.02 11.81 6.76
N PHE A 128 1.26 11.64 6.36
CA PHE A 128 2.37 12.37 6.96
C PHE A 128 2.59 13.74 6.31
N PHE A 129 2.26 13.88 5.02
CA PHE A 129 2.42 15.12 4.27
C PHE A 129 1.18 15.42 3.44
N PRO A 130 0.95 16.67 3.04
CA PRO A 130 -0.13 17.06 2.14
C PRO A 130 -0.09 16.25 0.84
N THR A 131 -1.27 15.89 0.32
CA THR A 131 -1.38 15.09 -0.90
C THR A 131 -2.63 15.45 -1.71
N LYS A 132 -2.47 15.51 -3.04
CA LYS A 132 -3.58 15.70 -3.99
C LYS A 132 -4.26 14.39 -4.41
N THR A 133 -3.80 13.24 -3.93
CA THR A 133 -4.35 11.93 -4.32
C THR A 133 -5.66 11.60 -3.61
N LYS A 134 -5.83 12.09 -2.37
CA LYS A 134 -7.04 11.95 -1.55
C LYS A 134 -7.15 13.15 -0.61
N ARG A 135 -8.37 13.63 -0.33
CA ARG A 135 -8.59 14.63 0.74
C ARG A 135 -8.07 14.08 2.06
N VAL A 136 -7.12 14.79 2.65
CA VAL A 136 -6.50 14.40 3.92
C VAL A 136 -7.44 14.83 5.07
N LYS A 137 -7.88 13.88 5.87
CA LYS A 137 -8.67 14.14 7.09
C LYS A 137 -7.81 14.07 8.36
N TYR A 138 -6.71 13.32 8.30
CA TYR A 138 -5.85 13.04 9.45
C TYR A 138 -4.40 13.30 9.06
N ILE A 139 -3.71 14.09 9.88
CA ILE A 139 -2.27 14.33 9.75
C ILE A 139 -1.57 13.55 10.85
N ALA A 140 -0.61 12.73 10.48
CA ALA A 140 0.20 11.95 11.41
C ALA A 140 1.53 12.66 11.67
N LYS A 141 1.96 12.69 12.93
CA LYS A 141 3.30 13.15 13.34
C LYS A 141 4.26 11.96 13.38
N LYS A 142 5.54 12.19 13.13
CA LYS A 142 6.58 11.12 13.09
C LYS A 142 6.68 10.31 14.37
N ASP A 143 6.35 10.88 15.51
CA ASP A 143 6.37 10.21 16.81
C ASP A 143 5.47 8.97 16.88
N ILE A 144 4.41 8.92 16.03
CA ILE A 144 3.56 7.72 15.97
C ILE A 144 4.34 6.50 15.46
N LEU A 145 5.31 6.70 14.55
CA LEU A 145 6.16 5.63 14.03
C LEU A 145 7.09 5.09 15.12
N LYS A 146 7.69 5.99 15.92
CA LYS A 146 8.53 5.61 17.08
C LYS A 146 7.73 4.79 18.10
N LYS A 147 6.50 5.25 18.42
CA LYS A 147 5.57 4.52 19.31
C LYS A 147 5.18 3.16 18.73
N ALA A 148 4.97 3.07 17.42
CA ALA A 148 4.56 1.85 16.75
C ALA A 148 5.67 0.79 16.68
N LYS A 149 6.95 1.15 16.84
CA LYS A 149 8.06 0.18 16.91
C LYS A 149 7.89 -0.87 18.02
N LYS A 150 7.14 -0.53 19.08
CA LYS A 150 6.83 -1.46 20.18
C LYS A 150 5.88 -2.58 19.75
N PHE A 151 5.19 -2.43 18.63
CA PHE A 151 4.29 -3.45 18.10
C PHE A 151 5.06 -4.49 17.30
N LYS A 152 4.80 -5.76 17.54
CA LYS A 152 5.41 -6.89 16.79
C LYS A 152 4.78 -7.06 15.40
N THR A 153 4.66 -5.96 14.63
CA THR A 153 4.12 -5.95 13.26
C THR A 153 4.84 -4.90 12.41
N LYS A 154 4.78 -5.04 11.09
CA LYS A 154 5.40 -4.07 10.19
C LYS A 154 4.63 -2.76 10.13
N VAL A 155 5.34 -1.65 9.98
CA VAL A 155 4.77 -0.30 9.95
C VAL A 155 4.94 0.30 8.57
N VAL A 156 3.83 0.77 7.99
CA VAL A 156 3.79 1.47 6.71
C VAL A 156 3.47 2.94 6.94
N ALA A 157 4.31 3.84 6.43
CA ALA A 157 4.01 5.26 6.36
C ALA A 157 3.39 5.62 5.00
N ILE A 158 2.31 6.41 5.00
CA ILE A 158 1.59 6.84 3.79
C ILE A 158 1.24 8.32 3.80
N GLY A 159 1.08 8.91 2.63
CA GLY A 159 0.54 10.26 2.40
C GLY A 159 1.61 11.29 2.09
N GLY A 160 1.57 11.83 0.85
CA GLY A 160 2.45 12.90 0.38
C GLY A 160 3.94 12.56 0.30
N ILE A 161 4.30 11.28 0.30
CA ILE A 161 5.70 10.84 0.34
C ILE A 161 6.37 11.02 -1.03
N THR A 162 7.56 11.59 -0.99
CA THR A 162 8.44 11.92 -2.12
C THR A 162 9.86 11.43 -1.84
N ASN A 163 10.75 11.57 -2.83
CA ASN A 163 12.19 11.30 -2.67
C ASN A 163 12.90 12.27 -1.71
N LYS A 164 12.28 13.40 -1.36
CA LYS A 164 12.87 14.40 -0.47
C LYS A 164 12.53 14.16 1.02
N ASN A 165 11.40 13.49 1.30
CA ASN A 165 10.88 13.35 2.68
C ASN A 165 10.73 11.90 3.17
N TYR A 166 11.08 10.88 2.37
CA TYR A 166 10.87 9.49 2.78
C TYR A 166 11.88 8.99 3.83
N LYS A 167 13.14 9.51 3.79
CA LYS A 167 14.22 9.04 4.66
C LYS A 167 13.87 9.24 6.13
N GLU A 168 13.39 10.42 6.49
CA GLU A 168 12.99 10.75 7.86
C GLU A 168 11.88 9.83 8.42
N LEU A 169 11.00 9.30 7.57
CA LEU A 169 9.98 8.34 7.99
C LEU A 169 10.58 6.95 8.27
N ILE A 170 11.53 6.52 7.46
CA ILE A 170 12.28 5.28 7.68
C ILE A 170 13.09 5.36 8.97
N GLU A 171 13.82 6.44 9.18
CA GLU A 171 14.59 6.71 10.40
C GLU A 171 13.71 6.78 11.64
N SER A 172 12.49 7.33 11.50
CA SER A 172 11.49 7.37 12.57
C SER A 172 10.86 6.01 12.87
N GLY A 173 11.05 4.99 12.02
CA GLY A 173 10.61 3.62 12.31
C GLY A 173 9.63 3.01 11.33
N ALA A 174 9.38 3.61 10.17
CA ALA A 174 8.62 2.95 9.13
C ALA A 174 9.44 1.81 8.49
N ASP A 175 8.86 0.62 8.38
CA ASP A 175 9.44 -0.48 7.61
C ASP A 175 9.26 -0.26 6.10
N TYR A 176 8.11 0.30 5.72
CA TYR A 176 7.74 0.57 4.32
C TYR A 176 7.15 1.96 4.16
N ILE A 177 7.35 2.52 2.97
CA ILE A 177 6.77 3.80 2.54
C ILE A 177 5.77 3.56 1.41
N ALA A 178 4.53 4.01 1.56
CA ALA A 178 3.48 3.84 0.57
C ALA A 178 3.38 5.08 -0.34
N ILE A 179 3.59 4.87 -1.64
CA ILE A 179 3.73 5.92 -2.64
C ILE A 179 2.77 5.67 -3.81
N SER A 180 2.10 6.72 -4.28
CA SER A 180 1.32 6.72 -5.51
C SER A 180 1.60 7.97 -6.35
N GLY A 181 1.16 9.13 -5.89
CA GLY A 181 1.18 10.39 -6.65
C GLY A 181 2.57 10.76 -7.17
N PHE A 182 3.62 10.61 -6.37
CA PHE A 182 5.00 10.92 -6.78
C PHE A 182 5.47 10.05 -7.96
N ILE A 183 5.03 8.82 -8.05
CA ILE A 183 5.40 7.93 -9.16
C ILE A 183 4.53 8.19 -10.40
N TRP A 184 3.19 8.26 -10.24
CA TRP A 184 2.27 8.25 -11.37
C TRP A 184 1.85 9.62 -11.88
N LYS A 185 1.96 10.67 -11.07
CA LYS A 185 1.51 12.04 -11.36
C LYS A 185 2.66 13.06 -11.36
N ASN A 186 3.90 12.59 -11.38
CA ASN A 186 5.06 13.46 -11.43
C ASN A 186 5.15 14.14 -12.79
N LYS A 187 5.28 15.48 -12.79
CA LYS A 187 5.41 16.26 -14.03
C LYS A 187 6.86 16.31 -14.55
N ARG A 188 7.84 16.13 -13.65
CA ARG A 188 9.28 16.27 -13.98
C ARG A 188 9.91 14.95 -14.39
N PHE A 189 9.45 13.83 -13.81
CA PHE A 189 10.03 12.50 -14.01
C PHE A 189 8.98 11.53 -14.51
N ASN A 190 9.32 10.70 -15.49
CA ASN A 190 8.49 9.55 -15.81
C ASN A 190 8.52 8.51 -14.64
N PRO A 191 7.58 7.56 -14.59
CA PRO A 191 7.49 6.62 -13.47
C PRO A 191 8.76 5.80 -13.21
N THR A 192 9.51 5.46 -14.26
CA THR A 192 10.77 4.70 -14.13
C THR A 192 11.91 5.58 -13.57
N GLN A 193 11.96 6.84 -13.95
CA GLN A 193 12.90 7.80 -13.38
C GLN A 193 12.54 8.11 -11.92
N ALA A 194 11.25 8.33 -11.64
CA ALA A 194 10.77 8.66 -10.30
C ALA A 194 11.08 7.56 -9.27
N ILE A 195 10.95 6.27 -9.61
CA ILE A 195 11.25 5.17 -8.68
C ILE A 195 12.75 5.07 -8.37
N LYS A 196 13.63 5.45 -9.30
CA LYS A 196 15.09 5.42 -9.10
C LYS A 196 15.55 6.43 -8.05
N LEU A 197 14.81 7.52 -7.83
CA LEU A 197 15.15 8.56 -6.85
C LEU A 197 15.02 8.12 -5.38
N PHE A 198 14.38 7.00 -5.11
CA PHE A 198 14.39 6.37 -3.79
C PHE A 198 15.61 5.45 -3.69
N LYS A 199 16.59 5.85 -2.91
CA LYS A 199 17.86 5.12 -2.69
C LYS A 199 17.72 4.09 -1.57
#